data_78ce439ddcd386e60f08f5d72004a964
#
_entry.id   78ce439ddcd386e60f08f5d72004a964
#
_cell.length_a   1.000
_cell.length_b   1.000
_cell.length_c   1.000
_cell.angle_alpha   90.00
_cell.angle_beta   90.00
_cell.angle_gamma   90.00
#
_symmetry.space_group_name_H-M   'P 1'
#
loop_
_entity.id
_entity.type
_entity.pdbx_description
1 polymer ?
#
loop_
_entity_poly.entity_id
_entity_poly.type
_entity_poly.pdbx_seq_one_letter_code
_entity_poly.pdbx_strand_id
1 'polypeptide(L)'
;MTQRSLISATVRLAAAAAVTLSMFGCATVKMPVPASANADNVTALHNAGLVPAKAAAFTLAPGKPAAMDKTLDGLRGSSVEPENGSFAKTLREQLVVDLKAAGLYDDASNAVISGQLTDSMVDAAIGTGTGRLGAHFTVTRDGKSVYDKTLVVDAKWESSFMGAIALPTAIQQYGALYRTLAGKLFADPDFQKALAK
;
A
#
# COMPACT_ATOMS: atom_id res chain seq x y z
N MET A 1 -19.56 33.30 55.57
CA MET A 1 -19.71 31.92 55.07
C MET A 1 -19.67 31.82 53.54
N THR A 2 -19.06 32.75 52.81
CA THR A 2 -19.15 32.84 51.35
C THR A 2 -17.84 32.59 50.56
N GLN A 3 -16.69 32.52 51.25
CA GLN A 3 -15.38 32.38 50.55
C GLN A 3 -14.96 30.92 50.23
N ARG A 4 -15.48 29.92 50.98
CA ARG A 4 -15.16 28.49 50.75
C ARG A 4 -15.86 27.88 49.53
N SER A 5 -16.96 28.48 49.05
CA SER A 5 -17.74 27.98 47.92
C SER A 5 -17.14 28.34 46.57
N LEU A 6 -16.45 29.48 46.46
CA LEU A 6 -15.88 29.95 45.20
C LEU A 6 -14.60 29.21 44.80
N ILE A 7 -13.80 28.78 45.78
CA ILE A 7 -12.56 28.02 45.53
C ILE A 7 -12.86 26.61 45.01
N SER A 8 -13.95 25.99 45.49
CA SER A 8 -14.37 24.65 45.05
C SER A 8 -14.91 24.62 43.63
N ALA A 9 -15.52 25.71 43.15
CA ALA A 9 -16.04 25.80 41.79
C ALA A 9 -14.91 26.00 40.73
N THR A 10 -13.90 26.80 41.05
CA THR A 10 -12.76 27.05 40.17
C THR A 10 -11.86 25.81 40.00
N VAL A 11 -11.66 25.03 41.05
CA VAL A 11 -10.89 23.77 41.00
C VAL A 11 -11.61 22.72 40.16
N ARG A 12 -12.93 22.64 40.21
CA ARG A 12 -13.71 21.69 39.38
C ARG A 12 -13.73 22.07 37.90
N LEU A 13 -13.75 23.35 37.54
CA LEU A 13 -13.66 23.79 36.15
C LEU A 13 -12.26 23.55 35.55
N ALA A 14 -11.20 23.75 36.32
CA ALA A 14 -9.83 23.48 35.88
C ALA A 14 -9.58 21.98 35.64
N ALA A 15 -10.16 21.10 36.47
CA ALA A 15 -10.04 19.65 36.27
C ALA A 15 -10.82 19.14 35.04
N ALA A 16 -11.97 19.74 34.71
CA ALA A 16 -12.74 19.38 33.53
C ALA A 16 -12.05 19.81 32.23
N ALA A 17 -11.34 20.95 32.22
CA ALA A 17 -10.59 21.41 31.05
C ALA A 17 -9.31 20.57 30.75
N ALA A 18 -8.69 19.98 31.77
CA ALA A 18 -7.50 19.14 31.61
C ALA A 18 -7.79 17.75 30.98
N VAL A 19 -9.02 17.23 31.13
CA VAL A 19 -9.40 15.91 30.60
C VAL A 19 -9.71 15.96 29.08
N THR A 20 -10.04 17.12 28.53
CA THR A 20 -10.38 17.26 27.09
C THR A 20 -9.17 17.39 26.17
N LEU A 21 -7.96 17.63 26.69
CA LEU A 21 -6.73 17.76 25.88
C LEU A 21 -6.01 16.43 25.61
N SER A 22 -6.44 15.32 26.19
CA SER A 22 -5.73 14.03 26.07
C SER A 22 -6.24 13.11 24.97
N MET A 23 -7.09 13.58 24.04
CA MET A 23 -7.61 12.76 22.92
C MET A 23 -6.91 12.97 21.58
N PHE A 24 -5.70 13.52 21.53
CA PHE A 24 -4.86 13.42 20.35
C PHE A 24 -4.11 12.08 20.38
N GLY A 25 -4.86 10.98 20.31
CA GLY A 25 -4.30 9.66 20.10
C GLY A 25 -3.78 9.53 18.67
N CYS A 26 -2.61 8.91 18.48
CA CYS A 26 -2.12 8.50 17.16
C CYS A 26 -3.21 7.65 16.49
N ALA A 27 -3.84 8.16 15.45
CA ALA A 27 -4.86 7.42 14.72
C ALA A 27 -4.19 6.46 13.74
N THR A 28 -4.53 5.18 13.82
CA THR A 28 -4.17 4.20 12.80
C THR A 28 -5.28 4.12 11.77
N VAL A 29 -4.95 4.36 10.50
CA VAL A 29 -5.91 4.27 9.39
C VAL A 29 -5.71 2.95 8.68
N LYS A 30 -6.80 2.25 8.37
CA LYS A 30 -6.76 1.01 7.60
C LYS A 30 -6.82 1.33 6.10
N MET A 31 -5.86 0.78 5.35
CA MET A 31 -5.85 0.83 3.89
C MET A 31 -6.61 -0.39 3.36
N PRO A 32 -7.66 -0.19 2.54
CA PRO A 32 -8.47 -1.28 2.03
C PRO A 32 -7.69 -2.17 1.06
N VAL A 33 -8.11 -3.42 0.97
CA VAL A 33 -7.60 -4.35 -0.05
C VAL A 33 -8.13 -3.94 -1.42
N PRO A 34 -7.31 -4.01 -2.50
CA PRO A 34 -7.78 -3.74 -3.86
C PRO A 34 -8.95 -4.63 -4.25
N ALA A 35 -10.09 -4.01 -4.57
CA ALA A 35 -11.33 -4.72 -4.93
C ALA A 35 -11.65 -4.65 -6.43
N SER A 36 -10.97 -3.78 -7.17
CA SER A 36 -11.22 -3.56 -8.60
C SER A 36 -9.93 -3.52 -9.40
N ALA A 37 -9.99 -4.06 -10.62
CA ALA A 37 -8.88 -4.03 -11.55
C ALA A 37 -8.65 -2.60 -12.08
N ASN A 38 -7.40 -2.34 -12.45
CA ASN A 38 -7.04 -1.13 -13.18
C ASN A 38 -7.25 -1.36 -14.68
N ALA A 39 -8.05 -0.51 -15.33
CA ALA A 39 -8.41 -0.65 -16.75
C ALA A 39 -7.20 -0.64 -17.68
N ASP A 40 -6.20 0.21 -17.40
CA ASP A 40 -5.00 0.30 -18.23
C ASP A 40 -4.15 -0.98 -18.10
N ASN A 41 -4.04 -1.54 -16.88
CA ASN A 41 -3.36 -2.80 -16.63
C ASN A 41 -4.04 -3.96 -17.37
N VAL A 42 -5.36 -4.04 -17.31
CA VAL A 42 -6.14 -5.06 -18.00
C VAL A 42 -5.94 -4.95 -19.52
N THR A 43 -5.99 -3.74 -20.07
CA THR A 43 -5.74 -3.49 -21.49
C THR A 43 -4.33 -3.92 -21.89
N ALA A 44 -3.32 -3.58 -21.10
CA ALA A 44 -1.93 -3.98 -21.35
C ALA A 44 -1.77 -5.51 -21.35
N LEU A 45 -2.38 -6.19 -20.39
CA LEU A 45 -2.37 -7.66 -20.31
C LEU A 45 -3.06 -8.33 -21.49
N HIS A 46 -4.21 -7.82 -21.95
CA HIS A 46 -4.93 -8.33 -23.12
C HIS A 46 -4.08 -8.23 -24.40
N ASN A 47 -3.36 -7.10 -24.57
CA ASN A 47 -2.57 -6.84 -25.76
C ASN A 47 -1.25 -7.64 -25.80
N ALA A 48 -0.77 -8.13 -24.66
CA ALA A 48 0.53 -8.78 -24.57
C ALA A 48 0.54 -10.26 -24.98
N GLY A 49 -0.60 -10.90 -25.22
CA GLY A 49 -0.69 -12.28 -25.70
C GLY A 49 -0.08 -13.33 -24.75
N LEU A 50 -0.28 -13.16 -23.44
CA LEU A 50 0.35 -13.96 -22.40
C LEU A 50 -0.38 -15.29 -22.14
N VAL A 51 0.35 -16.28 -21.59
CA VAL A 51 -0.26 -17.46 -20.97
C VAL A 51 -0.81 -17.11 -19.59
N PRO A 52 -1.87 -17.79 -19.11
CA PRO A 52 -2.34 -17.63 -17.74
C PRO A 52 -1.25 -17.97 -16.72
N ALA A 53 -1.26 -17.25 -15.59
CA ALA A 53 -0.31 -17.45 -14.50
C ALA A 53 -1.03 -17.45 -13.15
N LYS A 54 -0.44 -18.09 -12.13
CA LYS A 54 -0.85 -17.93 -10.73
C LYS A 54 0.09 -16.98 -9.98
N ALA A 55 -0.45 -16.30 -8.98
CA ALA A 55 0.35 -15.51 -8.04
C ALA A 55 0.58 -16.33 -6.76
N ALA A 56 1.82 -16.64 -6.44
CA ALA A 56 2.22 -17.23 -5.17
C ALA A 56 2.03 -16.24 -4.01
N ALA A 57 2.36 -16.63 -2.79
CA ALA A 57 2.39 -15.71 -1.67
C ALA A 57 3.46 -14.63 -1.88
N PHE A 58 3.09 -13.37 -1.64
CA PHE A 58 4.05 -12.28 -1.60
C PHE A 58 4.47 -12.04 -0.15
N THR A 59 5.74 -11.73 0.04
CA THR A 59 6.35 -11.60 1.37
C THR A 59 7.19 -10.34 1.46
N LEU A 60 7.63 -9.99 2.66
CA LEU A 60 8.66 -8.97 2.86
C LEU A 60 10.01 -9.51 2.39
N ALA A 61 10.80 -8.67 1.72
CA ALA A 61 12.15 -9.05 1.29
C ALA A 61 13.07 -9.31 2.50
N PRO A 62 13.99 -10.27 2.41
CA PRO A 62 14.94 -10.56 3.48
C PRO A 62 15.73 -9.32 3.90
N GLY A 63 15.98 -9.16 5.19
CA GLY A 63 16.74 -8.05 5.76
C GLY A 63 15.97 -6.73 5.88
N LYS A 64 14.71 -6.65 5.43
CA LYS A 64 13.88 -5.46 5.62
C LYS A 64 13.19 -5.48 6.99
N PRO A 65 12.97 -4.30 7.62
CA PRO A 65 12.26 -4.22 8.90
C PRO A 65 10.83 -4.75 8.78
N ALA A 66 10.41 -5.61 9.71
CA ALA A 66 9.06 -6.20 9.69
C ALA A 66 7.94 -5.14 9.71
N ALA A 67 8.16 -4.00 10.34
CA ALA A 67 7.23 -2.87 10.35
C ALA A 67 6.90 -2.39 8.94
N MET A 68 7.84 -2.39 7.99
CA MET A 68 7.62 -1.96 6.61
C MET A 68 6.49 -2.72 5.90
N ASP A 69 6.18 -3.94 6.33
CA ASP A 69 5.07 -4.74 5.78
C ASP A 69 3.78 -4.63 6.61
N LYS A 70 3.81 -3.96 7.76
CA LYS A 70 2.70 -3.93 8.72
C LYS A 70 2.12 -2.56 8.95
N THR A 71 2.99 -1.59 9.16
CA THR A 71 2.60 -0.24 9.58
C THR A 71 3.56 0.76 8.95
N LEU A 72 3.02 1.79 8.31
CA LEU A 72 3.79 2.92 7.81
C LEU A 72 3.44 4.16 8.58
N ASP A 73 4.45 4.80 9.12
CA ASP A 73 4.40 6.13 9.69
C ASP A 73 4.52 7.18 8.59
N GLY A 74 4.62 8.48 8.94
CA GLY A 74 4.74 9.57 7.96
C GLY A 74 3.43 10.30 7.69
N LEU A 75 2.36 9.95 8.42
CA LEU A 75 1.05 10.60 8.34
C LEU A 75 0.84 11.61 9.47
N ARG A 76 1.83 12.46 9.75
CA ARG A 76 1.74 13.55 10.75
C ARG A 76 1.28 13.07 12.14
N GLY A 77 1.92 12.02 12.67
CA GLY A 77 1.57 11.41 13.95
C GLY A 77 0.48 10.33 13.85
N SER A 78 -0.04 10.08 12.67
CA SER A 78 -0.88 8.92 12.37
C SER A 78 -0.08 7.87 11.58
N SER A 79 -0.60 6.65 11.52
CA SER A 79 -0.03 5.54 10.75
C SER A 79 -1.07 4.93 9.81
N VAL A 80 -0.61 4.20 8.81
CA VAL A 80 -1.47 3.37 7.94
C VAL A 80 -1.09 1.90 8.07
N GLU A 81 -2.08 1.05 8.12
CA GLU A 81 -1.94 -0.41 8.15
C GLU A 81 -2.80 -1.04 7.05
N PRO A 82 -2.35 -2.09 6.38
CA PRO A 82 -3.17 -2.81 5.41
C PRO A 82 -4.27 -3.62 6.12
N GLU A 83 -5.48 -3.61 5.59
CA GLU A 83 -6.63 -4.35 6.15
C GLU A 83 -6.37 -5.86 6.25
N ASN A 84 -5.65 -6.44 5.27
CA ASN A 84 -5.27 -7.85 5.24
C ASN A 84 -4.00 -8.16 6.05
N GLY A 85 -3.46 -7.17 6.79
CA GLY A 85 -2.32 -7.30 7.69
C GLY A 85 -0.95 -7.39 7.02
N SER A 86 -0.81 -7.10 5.69
CA SER A 86 0.48 -7.08 5.00
C SER A 86 0.42 -6.27 3.70
N PHE A 87 1.32 -5.31 3.53
CA PHE A 87 1.45 -4.54 2.29
C PHE A 87 1.91 -5.43 1.12
N ALA A 88 2.73 -6.44 1.38
CA ALA A 88 3.09 -7.44 0.36
C ALA A 88 1.87 -8.24 -0.11
N LYS A 89 0.99 -8.65 0.80
CA LYS A 89 -0.28 -9.29 0.43
C LYS A 89 -1.18 -8.36 -0.38
N THR A 90 -1.25 -7.08 -0.01
CA THR A 90 -2.02 -6.07 -0.75
C THR A 90 -1.52 -5.94 -2.19
N LEU A 91 -0.19 -5.97 -2.41
CA LEU A 91 0.39 -5.97 -3.75
C LEU A 91 -0.01 -7.23 -4.54
N ARG A 92 0.04 -8.40 -3.90
CA ARG A 92 -0.43 -9.64 -4.52
C ARG A 92 -1.90 -9.54 -4.94
N GLU A 93 -2.77 -9.04 -4.07
CA GLU A 93 -4.20 -8.90 -4.38
C GLU A 93 -4.44 -7.97 -5.56
N GLN A 94 -3.69 -6.87 -5.71
CA GLN A 94 -3.77 -6.02 -6.90
C GLN A 94 -3.42 -6.79 -8.18
N LEU A 95 -2.33 -7.56 -8.18
CA LEU A 95 -1.98 -8.39 -9.34
C LEU A 95 -3.06 -9.43 -9.66
N VAL A 96 -3.58 -10.11 -8.64
CA VAL A 96 -4.61 -11.15 -8.82
C VAL A 96 -5.89 -10.56 -9.39
N VAL A 97 -6.31 -9.39 -8.92
CA VAL A 97 -7.52 -8.71 -9.42
C VAL A 97 -7.33 -8.30 -10.89
N ASP A 98 -6.17 -7.74 -11.26
CA ASP A 98 -5.86 -7.35 -12.64
C ASP A 98 -5.77 -8.58 -13.57
N LEU A 99 -5.07 -9.65 -13.16
CA LEU A 99 -4.95 -10.89 -13.93
C LEU A 99 -6.30 -11.59 -14.11
N LYS A 100 -7.16 -11.65 -13.08
CA LYS A 100 -8.51 -12.21 -13.17
C LYS A 100 -9.38 -11.43 -14.14
N ALA A 101 -9.35 -10.10 -14.07
CA ALA A 101 -10.10 -9.24 -14.98
C ALA A 101 -9.65 -9.37 -16.44
N ALA A 102 -8.35 -9.67 -16.66
CA ALA A 102 -7.79 -9.95 -17.97
C ALA A 102 -7.99 -11.41 -18.44
N GLY A 103 -8.59 -12.30 -17.64
CA GLY A 103 -8.73 -13.73 -17.95
C GLY A 103 -7.39 -14.50 -17.99
N LEU A 104 -6.37 -13.97 -17.30
CA LEU A 104 -5.01 -14.50 -17.25
C LEU A 104 -4.62 -15.06 -15.88
N TYR A 105 -5.58 -15.28 -14.98
CA TYR A 105 -5.35 -15.93 -13.70
C TYR A 105 -5.80 -17.38 -13.72
N ASP A 106 -4.88 -18.30 -13.40
CA ASP A 106 -5.17 -19.73 -13.29
C ASP A 106 -4.35 -20.35 -12.15
N ASP A 107 -5.02 -20.86 -11.11
CA ASP A 107 -4.37 -21.49 -9.95
C ASP A 107 -3.63 -22.81 -10.31
N ALA A 108 -3.98 -23.44 -11.42
CA ALA A 108 -3.34 -24.65 -11.91
C ALA A 108 -2.14 -24.38 -12.84
N SER A 109 -1.87 -23.11 -13.18
CA SER A 109 -0.80 -22.74 -14.10
C SER A 109 0.59 -23.15 -13.59
N ASN A 110 1.43 -23.63 -14.50
CA ASN A 110 2.86 -23.83 -14.28
C ASN A 110 3.69 -22.54 -14.28
N ALA A 111 3.09 -21.44 -14.75
CA ALA A 111 3.69 -20.11 -14.65
C ALA A 111 3.30 -19.48 -13.31
N VAL A 112 4.29 -19.19 -12.47
CA VAL A 112 4.08 -18.71 -11.10
C VAL A 112 4.77 -17.38 -10.91
N ILE A 113 4.01 -16.34 -10.59
CA ILE A 113 4.51 -15.02 -10.22
C ILE A 113 4.68 -14.98 -8.70
N SER A 114 5.88 -14.62 -8.24
CA SER A 114 6.20 -14.38 -6.83
C SER A 114 6.69 -12.97 -6.64
N GLY A 115 6.54 -12.41 -5.44
CA GLY A 115 6.96 -11.04 -5.13
C GLY A 115 7.50 -10.91 -3.72
N GLN A 116 8.51 -10.06 -3.56
CA GLN A 116 9.07 -9.66 -2.28
C GLN A 116 9.05 -8.13 -2.18
N LEU A 117 8.34 -7.59 -1.18
CA LEU A 117 8.26 -6.15 -0.93
C LEU A 117 9.64 -5.63 -0.51
N THR A 118 10.22 -4.72 -1.32
CA THR A 118 11.55 -4.15 -1.08
C THR A 118 11.50 -2.73 -0.55
N ASP A 119 10.47 -1.96 -0.93
CA ASP A 119 10.26 -0.57 -0.54
C ASP A 119 8.77 -0.33 -0.27
N SER A 120 8.49 0.38 0.82
CA SER A 120 7.14 0.76 1.22
C SER A 120 7.24 1.99 2.10
N MET A 121 6.80 3.14 1.61
CA MET A 121 6.89 4.42 2.31
C MET A 121 5.78 5.36 1.84
N VAL A 122 5.24 6.12 2.78
CA VAL A 122 4.35 7.25 2.52
C VAL A 122 4.71 8.39 3.47
N ASP A 123 4.71 9.61 2.97
CA ASP A 123 4.90 10.82 3.76
C ASP A 123 3.90 11.89 3.33
N ALA A 124 3.13 12.39 4.28
CA ALA A 124 2.17 13.47 4.11
C ALA A 124 2.72 14.84 4.57
N ALA A 125 4.02 15.09 4.38
CA ALA A 125 4.65 16.37 4.75
C ALA A 125 3.89 17.57 4.17
N ILE A 126 3.92 18.72 4.87
CA ILE A 126 3.24 19.94 4.43
C ILE A 126 3.87 20.43 3.13
N GLY A 127 3.03 20.82 2.17
CA GLY A 127 3.43 21.29 0.84
C GLY A 127 3.64 20.16 -0.15
N THR A 128 4.44 19.16 0.15
CA THR A 128 4.69 18.04 -0.77
C THR A 128 4.62 16.71 -0.06
N GLY A 129 3.64 15.90 -0.44
CA GLY A 129 3.58 14.50 -0.04
C GLY A 129 4.38 13.62 -1.00
N THR A 130 4.91 12.52 -0.49
CA THR A 130 5.65 11.54 -1.28
C THR A 130 5.25 10.12 -0.93
N GLY A 131 5.37 9.22 -1.89
CA GLY A 131 5.18 7.80 -1.69
C GLY A 131 6.15 7.00 -2.53
N ARG A 132 6.52 5.82 -2.04
CA ARG A 132 7.38 4.87 -2.73
C ARG A 132 6.89 3.46 -2.48
N LEU A 133 6.85 2.65 -3.52
CA LEU A 133 6.54 1.23 -3.44
C LEU A 133 7.48 0.48 -4.37
N GLY A 134 8.09 -0.59 -3.87
CA GLY A 134 8.99 -1.43 -4.64
C GLY A 134 8.83 -2.89 -4.29
N ALA A 135 9.04 -3.75 -5.29
CA ALA A 135 9.08 -5.18 -5.08
C ALA A 135 10.06 -5.86 -6.04
N HIS A 136 10.67 -6.92 -5.55
CA HIS A 136 11.41 -7.86 -6.35
C HIS A 136 10.43 -8.94 -6.84
N PHE A 137 10.28 -9.03 -8.15
CA PHE A 137 9.39 -10.00 -8.79
C PHE A 137 10.18 -11.11 -9.46
N THR A 138 9.71 -12.33 -9.28
CA THR A 138 10.22 -13.50 -10.00
C THR A 138 9.07 -14.20 -10.70
N VAL A 139 9.34 -14.74 -11.89
CA VAL A 139 8.43 -15.66 -12.57
C VAL A 139 9.16 -16.97 -12.79
N THR A 140 8.54 -18.06 -12.35
CA THR A 140 8.98 -19.41 -12.71
C THR A 140 8.00 -20.02 -13.68
N ARG A 141 8.50 -20.74 -14.69
CA ARG A 141 7.70 -21.51 -15.65
C ARG A 141 8.29 -22.91 -15.75
N ASP A 142 7.48 -23.93 -15.50
CA ASP A 142 7.92 -25.32 -15.44
C ASP A 142 9.12 -25.53 -14.50
N GLY A 143 9.11 -24.84 -13.36
CA GLY A 143 10.16 -24.90 -12.34
C GLY A 143 11.44 -24.12 -12.64
N LYS A 144 11.54 -23.44 -13.79
CA LYS A 144 12.69 -22.60 -14.16
C LYS A 144 12.39 -21.13 -13.96
N SER A 145 13.34 -20.38 -13.41
CA SER A 145 13.24 -18.92 -13.33
C SER A 145 13.39 -18.33 -14.74
N VAL A 146 12.38 -17.59 -15.17
CA VAL A 146 12.30 -16.95 -16.49
C VAL A 146 12.22 -15.42 -16.42
N TYR A 147 12.00 -14.88 -15.21
CA TYR A 147 12.01 -13.45 -14.93
C TYR A 147 12.49 -13.21 -13.51
N ASP A 148 13.32 -12.21 -13.30
CA ASP A 148 13.90 -11.87 -12.02
C ASP A 148 14.31 -10.38 -12.04
N LYS A 149 13.47 -9.48 -11.46
CA LYS A 149 13.75 -8.04 -11.43
C LYS A 149 13.13 -7.35 -10.21
N THR A 150 13.81 -6.31 -9.74
CA THR A 150 13.24 -5.34 -8.79
C THR A 150 12.68 -4.15 -9.55
N LEU A 151 11.41 -3.85 -9.29
CA LEU A 151 10.71 -2.69 -9.82
C LEU A 151 10.32 -1.77 -8.68
N VAL A 152 10.44 -0.45 -8.91
CA VAL A 152 10.10 0.59 -7.93
C VAL A 152 9.29 1.66 -8.63
N VAL A 153 8.32 2.21 -7.93
CA VAL A 153 7.52 3.37 -8.36
C VAL A 153 7.50 4.41 -7.25
N ASP A 154 7.52 5.66 -7.65
CA ASP A 154 7.45 6.82 -6.75
C ASP A 154 6.26 7.69 -7.14
N ALA A 155 5.68 8.39 -6.16
CA ALA A 155 4.69 9.43 -6.38
C ALA A 155 5.04 10.69 -5.59
N LYS A 156 4.66 11.85 -6.15
CA LYS A 156 4.68 13.14 -5.47
C LYS A 156 3.34 13.82 -5.72
N TRP A 157 2.82 14.50 -4.70
CA TRP A 157 1.56 15.23 -4.81
C TRP A 157 1.61 16.51 -3.94
N GLU A 158 0.72 17.44 -4.24
CA GLU A 158 0.49 18.58 -3.37
C GLU A 158 -0.19 18.13 -2.09
N SER A 159 0.40 18.44 -0.94
CA SER A 159 -0.09 18.03 0.38
C SER A 159 -0.52 19.26 1.18
N SER A 160 -1.84 19.33 1.46
CA SER A 160 -2.45 20.40 2.24
C SER A 160 -1.77 20.56 3.62
N PHE A 161 -1.74 21.78 4.15
CA PHE A 161 -1.35 22.01 5.54
C PHE A 161 -2.41 21.44 6.53
N MET A 162 -3.66 21.29 6.11
CA MET A 162 -4.75 20.72 6.89
C MET A 162 -4.66 19.18 6.89
N GLY A 163 -4.40 18.59 8.06
CA GLY A 163 -4.29 17.13 8.21
C GLY A 163 -5.53 16.38 7.74
N ALA A 164 -6.73 16.92 7.98
CA ALA A 164 -8.00 16.32 7.55
C ALA A 164 -8.12 16.14 6.02
N ILE A 165 -7.36 16.89 5.24
CA ILE A 165 -7.27 16.76 3.78
C ILE A 165 -6.03 15.94 3.38
N ALA A 166 -4.89 16.24 4.00
CA ALA A 166 -3.61 15.64 3.62
C ALA A 166 -3.56 14.11 3.86
N LEU A 167 -4.13 13.63 4.98
CA LEU A 167 -4.05 12.21 5.34
C LEU A 167 -4.85 11.32 4.38
N PRO A 168 -6.15 11.57 4.10
CA PRO A 168 -6.88 10.79 3.10
C PRO A 168 -6.23 10.82 1.72
N THR A 169 -5.72 12.00 1.29
CA THR A 169 -5.01 12.14 0.03
C THR A 169 -3.76 11.26 -0.02
N ALA A 170 -2.95 11.26 1.04
CA ALA A 170 -1.74 10.43 1.12
C ALA A 170 -2.06 8.94 1.02
N ILE A 171 -3.10 8.48 1.70
CA ILE A 171 -3.55 7.07 1.65
C ILE A 171 -4.02 6.71 0.24
N GLN A 172 -4.78 7.59 -0.42
CA GLN A 172 -5.23 7.40 -1.79
C GLN A 172 -4.06 7.34 -2.78
N GLN A 173 -3.11 8.25 -2.67
CA GLN A 173 -1.91 8.30 -3.52
C GLN A 173 -1.03 7.07 -3.31
N TYR A 174 -0.83 6.67 -2.05
CA TYR A 174 -0.09 5.45 -1.74
C TYR A 174 -0.80 4.20 -2.27
N GLY A 175 -2.12 4.10 -2.12
CA GLY A 175 -2.93 3.03 -2.71
C GLY A 175 -2.85 2.97 -4.24
N ALA A 176 -2.68 4.11 -4.92
CA ALA A 176 -2.47 4.16 -6.37
C ALA A 176 -1.14 3.54 -6.81
N LEU A 177 -0.10 3.55 -5.96
CA LEU A 177 1.20 2.96 -6.28
C LEU A 177 1.12 1.45 -6.55
N TYR A 178 0.17 0.74 -5.92
CA TYR A 178 -0.02 -0.69 -6.17
C TYR A 178 -0.45 -0.96 -7.62
N ARG A 179 -1.37 -0.15 -8.14
CA ARG A 179 -1.80 -0.22 -9.55
C ARG A 179 -0.66 0.15 -10.50
N THR A 180 0.08 1.21 -10.15
CA THR A 180 1.23 1.68 -10.94
C THR A 180 2.35 0.64 -10.98
N LEU A 181 2.67 0.00 -9.84
CA LEU A 181 3.72 -1.02 -9.77
C LEU A 181 3.31 -2.29 -10.53
N ALA A 182 2.06 -2.72 -10.40
CA ALA A 182 1.52 -3.82 -11.19
C ALA A 182 1.57 -3.50 -12.69
N GLY A 183 1.15 -2.30 -13.10
CA GLY A 183 1.23 -1.85 -14.50
C GLY A 183 2.66 -1.80 -15.02
N LYS A 184 3.61 -1.37 -14.20
CA LYS A 184 5.04 -1.38 -14.56
C LYS A 184 5.56 -2.80 -14.79
N LEU A 185 5.11 -3.78 -13.98
CA LEU A 185 5.44 -5.19 -14.19
C LEU A 185 4.83 -5.71 -15.51
N PHE A 186 3.54 -5.46 -15.74
CA PHE A 186 2.84 -5.94 -16.93
C PHE A 186 3.36 -5.32 -18.23
N ALA A 187 3.90 -4.09 -18.17
CA ALA A 187 4.51 -3.41 -19.29
C ALA A 187 6.00 -3.76 -19.50
N ASP A 188 6.63 -4.49 -18.57
CA ASP A 188 8.05 -4.89 -18.71
C ASP A 188 8.21 -5.91 -19.85
N PRO A 189 9.04 -5.63 -20.88
CA PRO A 189 9.20 -6.53 -22.03
C PRO A 189 9.72 -7.93 -21.65
N ASP A 190 10.57 -8.03 -20.62
CA ASP A 190 11.08 -9.33 -20.18
C ASP A 190 10.02 -10.13 -19.43
N PHE A 191 9.13 -9.47 -18.68
CA PHE A 191 7.96 -10.12 -18.08
C PHE A 191 7.01 -10.64 -19.15
N GLN A 192 6.72 -9.83 -20.17
CA GLN A 192 5.89 -10.26 -21.30
C GLN A 192 6.52 -11.43 -22.06
N LYS A 193 7.84 -11.40 -22.31
CA LYS A 193 8.58 -12.50 -22.93
C LYS A 193 8.55 -13.77 -22.08
N ALA A 194 8.66 -13.66 -20.74
CA ALA A 194 8.61 -14.79 -19.80
C ALA A 194 7.26 -15.53 -19.83
N LEU A 195 6.17 -14.80 -20.09
CA LEU A 195 4.81 -15.32 -20.14
C LEU A 195 4.22 -15.41 -21.57
N ALA A 196 5.00 -15.17 -22.61
CA ALA A 196 4.53 -15.30 -24.00
C ALA A 196 4.01 -16.72 -24.30
N LYS A 197 2.98 -16.79 -25.19
CA LYS A 197 2.40 -18.04 -25.70
C LYS A 197 3.39 -18.84 -26.54
#